data_fa3aeb5ca1976e471b45ce727b13b342
#
_entry.id   fa3aeb5ca1976e471b45ce727b13b342
#
_cell.length_a   1.000
_cell.length_b   1.000
_cell.length_c   1.000
_cell.angle_alpha   90.00
_cell.angle_beta   90.00
_cell.angle_gamma   90.00
#
_symmetry.space_group_name_H-M   'P 1'
#
loop_
_entity.id
_entity.type
_entity.pdbx_description
1 polymer ?
#
loop_
_entity_poly.entity_id
_entity_poly.type
_entity_poly.pdbx_seq_one_letter_code
_entity_poly.pdbx_strand_id
1 'polypeptide(L)'
;MNNLKIKLKENFGFSSFKNLQEPIINNLINGNHSFVILPTGGGKSLCYQLPALYLDGIAIVISPLIALMKNQVDLIRGNNSDESIAHVLNSSLTKNQIEEVKSDITNGKTKIVFIAPETLTKKETIAFLSKSSISFLAIDEAHCISEWGHDFRPEYRKIREIFDQIKPDITIIALTATATPKVQDEIIKNLKIDNGKVYKSSFNRPNLYYEIRSKSNETNLDLIKFINSNKNKSGIIYCLSRKQVEELSELLNINRIKSLPYHAGLDKKIRDKNQDKFLKDECDVIVATIAFGMGIDKPDVRFVIH
;
A
#
# COMPACT_ATOMS: atom_id res chain seq x y z
N MET A 1 -25.63 9.10 8.44
CA MET A 1 -24.51 8.77 9.35
C MET A 1 -24.52 7.34 9.92
N ASN A 2 -25.66 6.80 10.33
CA ASN A 2 -25.72 5.41 10.85
C ASN A 2 -25.26 4.33 9.84
N ASN A 3 -25.56 4.51 8.55
CA ASN A 3 -25.28 3.49 7.52
C ASN A 3 -23.77 3.25 7.27
N LEU A 4 -22.92 4.29 7.34
CA LEU A 4 -21.46 4.15 7.14
C LEU A 4 -20.79 3.37 8.28
N LYS A 5 -21.22 3.58 9.54
CA LYS A 5 -20.69 2.84 10.69
C LYS A 5 -21.13 1.38 10.68
N ILE A 6 -22.34 1.11 10.19
CA ILE A 6 -22.82 -0.25 10.00
C ILE A 6 -21.95 -0.97 8.96
N LYS A 7 -21.77 -0.35 7.77
CA LYS A 7 -20.91 -0.91 6.73
C LYS A 7 -19.43 -1.04 7.13
N LEU A 8 -18.92 -0.12 7.94
CA LEU A 8 -17.57 -0.21 8.52
C LEU A 8 -17.44 -1.48 9.39
N LYS A 9 -18.43 -1.75 10.23
CA LYS A 9 -18.44 -2.93 11.09
C LYS A 9 -18.61 -4.22 10.30
N GLU A 10 -19.54 -4.23 9.35
CA GLU A 10 -19.85 -5.41 8.52
C GLU A 10 -18.68 -5.83 7.64
N ASN A 11 -18.02 -4.87 6.94
CA ASN A 11 -17.01 -5.18 5.94
C ASN A 11 -15.57 -5.16 6.48
N PHE A 12 -15.32 -4.50 7.63
CA PHE A 12 -13.96 -4.35 8.16
C PHE A 12 -13.82 -4.70 9.64
N GLY A 13 -14.92 -5.04 10.32
CA GLY A 13 -14.92 -5.41 11.73
C GLY A 13 -14.66 -4.24 12.70
N PHE A 14 -14.57 -3.00 12.22
CA PHE A 14 -14.28 -1.83 13.05
C PHE A 14 -15.56 -1.17 13.58
N SER A 15 -15.59 -0.85 14.87
CA SER A 15 -16.71 -0.16 15.51
C SER A 15 -16.69 1.36 15.37
N SER A 16 -15.53 1.94 15.03
CA SER A 16 -15.35 3.39 14.91
C SER A 16 -14.25 3.75 13.92
N PHE A 17 -14.36 4.93 13.33
CA PHE A 17 -13.31 5.50 12.50
C PHE A 17 -12.14 5.99 13.34
N LYS A 18 -10.94 5.94 12.76
CA LYS A 18 -9.71 6.51 13.35
C LYS A 18 -9.44 7.91 12.77
N ASN A 19 -9.06 8.84 13.64
CA ASN A 19 -8.58 10.17 13.23
C ASN A 19 -9.46 10.85 12.15
N LEU A 20 -8.86 11.12 10.97
CA LEU A 20 -9.48 11.85 9.87
C LEU A 20 -10.26 10.95 8.89
N GLN A 21 -10.41 9.65 9.15
CA GLN A 21 -11.06 8.72 8.21
C GLN A 21 -12.51 9.13 7.91
N GLU A 22 -13.32 9.38 8.92
CA GLU A 22 -14.74 9.73 8.73
C GLU A 22 -14.95 11.00 7.88
N PRO A 23 -14.28 12.15 8.16
CA PRO A 23 -14.40 13.32 7.31
C PRO A 23 -13.84 13.14 5.89
N ILE A 24 -12.78 12.32 5.68
CA ILE A 24 -12.26 12.01 4.35
C ILE A 24 -13.28 11.20 3.55
N ILE A 25 -13.82 10.15 4.15
CA ILE A 25 -14.81 9.25 3.54
C ILE A 25 -16.07 10.03 3.15
N ASN A 26 -16.60 10.86 4.06
CA ASN A 26 -17.77 11.69 3.77
C ASN A 26 -17.51 12.68 2.63
N ASN A 27 -16.32 13.31 2.60
CA ASN A 27 -15.96 14.24 1.52
C ASN A 27 -15.95 13.55 0.16
N LEU A 28 -15.38 12.33 0.08
CA LEU A 28 -15.32 11.54 -1.14
C LEU A 28 -16.71 11.07 -1.60
N ILE A 29 -17.55 10.61 -0.68
CA ILE A 29 -18.94 10.18 -0.98
C ILE A 29 -19.79 11.33 -1.50
N ASN A 30 -19.53 12.55 -1.01
CA ASN A 30 -20.20 13.77 -1.48
C ASN A 30 -19.65 14.28 -2.82
N GLY A 31 -18.79 13.55 -3.52
CA GLY A 31 -18.28 13.91 -4.83
C GLY A 31 -17.17 14.97 -4.82
N ASN A 32 -16.50 15.20 -3.68
CA ASN A 32 -15.46 16.21 -3.57
C ASN A 32 -14.07 15.59 -3.63
N HIS A 33 -13.13 16.26 -4.32
CA HIS A 33 -11.73 15.84 -4.34
C HIS A 33 -11.09 15.89 -2.96
N SER A 34 -10.18 14.97 -2.71
CA SER A 34 -9.43 14.89 -1.46
C SER A 34 -7.95 14.62 -1.73
N PHE A 35 -7.07 15.36 -1.04
CA PHE A 35 -5.67 15.00 -0.93
C PHE A 35 -5.35 14.61 0.50
N VAL A 36 -4.88 13.39 0.70
CA VAL A 36 -4.78 12.74 2.01
C VAL A 36 -3.33 12.40 2.33
N ILE A 37 -2.81 12.97 3.41
CA ILE A 37 -1.46 12.71 3.90
C ILE A 37 -1.60 12.10 5.29
N LEU A 38 -1.55 10.77 5.35
CA LEU A 38 -1.63 9.99 6.59
C LEU A 38 -0.41 9.08 6.69
N PRO A 39 0.21 8.94 7.87
CA PRO A 39 1.36 8.07 8.06
C PRO A 39 1.03 6.61 7.72
N THR A 40 2.05 5.79 7.53
CA THR A 40 1.89 4.34 7.42
C THR A 40 1.19 3.79 8.67
N GLY A 41 0.21 2.90 8.50
CA GLY A 41 -0.65 2.43 9.59
C GLY A 41 -1.77 3.42 9.99
N GLY A 42 -1.85 4.59 9.35
CA GLY A 42 -2.91 5.60 9.57
C GLY A 42 -4.28 5.23 8.96
N GLY A 43 -4.37 4.07 8.30
CA GLY A 43 -5.62 3.56 7.72
C GLY A 43 -6.03 4.24 6.42
N LYS A 44 -5.05 4.63 5.56
CA LYS A 44 -5.29 5.23 4.24
C LYS A 44 -6.23 4.39 3.36
N SER A 45 -6.01 3.08 3.31
CA SER A 45 -6.78 2.17 2.43
C SER A 45 -8.28 2.21 2.73
N LEU A 46 -8.67 2.31 4.00
CA LEU A 46 -10.08 2.40 4.38
C LEU A 46 -10.77 3.65 3.80
N CYS A 47 -10.01 4.74 3.60
CA CYS A 47 -10.56 6.00 3.07
C CYS A 47 -11.09 5.89 1.64
N TYR A 48 -10.65 4.87 0.87
CA TYR A 48 -11.21 4.58 -0.45
C TYR A 48 -11.95 3.23 -0.52
N GLN A 49 -11.58 2.25 0.29
CA GLN A 49 -12.24 0.93 0.27
C GLN A 49 -13.69 1.01 0.74
N LEU A 50 -13.95 1.69 1.86
CA LEU A 50 -15.33 1.81 2.36
C LEU A 50 -16.24 2.63 1.42
N PRO A 51 -15.84 3.77 0.86
CA PRO A 51 -16.61 4.45 -0.20
C PRO A 51 -16.85 3.59 -1.44
N ALA A 52 -15.87 2.76 -1.86
CA ALA A 52 -16.04 1.85 -2.99
C ALA A 52 -17.16 0.84 -2.77
N LEU A 53 -17.29 0.32 -1.55
CA LEU A 53 -18.35 -0.61 -1.17
C LEU A 53 -19.71 0.09 -0.93
N TYR A 54 -19.68 1.40 -0.74
CA TYR A 54 -20.87 2.20 -0.44
C TYR A 54 -21.52 2.79 -1.70
N LEU A 55 -20.71 3.28 -2.65
CA LEU A 55 -21.18 3.96 -3.86
C LEU A 55 -21.56 2.97 -4.97
N ASP A 56 -22.42 3.43 -5.88
CA ASP A 56 -22.72 2.71 -7.10
C ASP A 56 -21.58 2.84 -8.12
N GLY A 57 -21.41 1.80 -8.93
CA GLY A 57 -20.30 1.68 -9.89
C GLY A 57 -19.03 1.12 -9.25
N ILE A 58 -17.92 1.21 -10.00
CA ILE A 58 -16.61 0.71 -9.58
C ILE A 58 -15.70 1.84 -9.14
N ALA A 59 -14.97 1.66 -8.06
CA ALA A 59 -13.83 2.50 -7.71
C ALA A 59 -12.57 1.98 -8.42
N ILE A 60 -11.86 2.87 -9.09
CA ILE A 60 -10.55 2.56 -9.67
C ILE A 60 -9.45 3.01 -8.69
N VAL A 61 -8.55 2.10 -8.34
CA VAL A 61 -7.41 2.38 -7.47
C VAL A 61 -6.12 2.18 -8.24
N ILE A 62 -5.37 3.25 -8.45
CA ILE A 62 -4.03 3.15 -9.04
C ILE A 62 -3.03 2.94 -7.91
N SER A 63 -2.24 1.87 -8.01
CA SER A 63 -1.22 1.51 -7.02
C SER A 63 0.06 1.03 -7.72
N PRO A 64 1.26 1.37 -7.20
CA PRO A 64 2.51 1.10 -7.91
C PRO A 64 3.03 -0.34 -7.75
N LEU A 65 2.47 -1.10 -6.82
CA LEU A 65 3.04 -2.38 -6.40
C LEU A 65 2.04 -3.53 -6.55
N ILE A 66 2.36 -4.48 -7.43
CA ILE A 66 1.52 -5.65 -7.71
C ILE A 66 1.25 -6.48 -6.44
N ALA A 67 2.27 -6.69 -5.61
CA ALA A 67 2.13 -7.44 -4.37
C ALA A 67 1.18 -6.75 -3.38
N LEU A 68 1.26 -5.41 -3.27
CA LEU A 68 0.37 -4.64 -2.41
C LEU A 68 -1.08 -4.70 -2.90
N MET A 69 -1.29 -4.55 -4.22
CA MET A 69 -2.62 -4.66 -4.82
C MET A 69 -3.26 -6.03 -4.52
N LYS A 70 -2.48 -7.12 -4.67
CA LYS A 70 -2.95 -8.47 -4.37
C LYS A 70 -3.35 -8.59 -2.89
N ASN A 71 -2.50 -8.15 -1.97
CA ASN A 71 -2.81 -8.19 -0.53
C ASN A 71 -4.09 -7.39 -0.20
N GLN A 72 -4.29 -6.22 -0.80
CA GLN A 72 -5.50 -5.41 -0.61
C GLN A 72 -6.75 -6.14 -1.13
N VAL A 73 -6.67 -6.78 -2.29
CA VAL A 73 -7.78 -7.57 -2.85
C VAL A 73 -8.09 -8.77 -1.97
N ASP A 74 -7.08 -9.51 -1.54
CA ASP A 74 -7.24 -10.68 -0.67
C ASP A 74 -7.91 -10.31 0.67
N LEU A 75 -7.53 -9.17 1.26
CA LEU A 75 -8.16 -8.63 2.47
C LEU A 75 -9.64 -8.25 2.25
N ILE A 76 -9.96 -7.59 1.14
CA ILE A 76 -11.35 -7.22 0.83
C ILE A 76 -12.19 -8.46 0.60
N ARG A 77 -11.70 -9.43 -0.17
CA ARG A 77 -12.37 -10.71 -0.42
C ARG A 77 -12.56 -11.53 0.84
N GLY A 78 -11.56 -11.60 1.71
CA GLY A 78 -11.63 -12.34 2.98
C GLY A 78 -12.70 -11.83 3.94
N ASN A 79 -13.12 -10.58 3.79
CA ASN A 79 -14.19 -9.97 4.59
C ASN A 79 -15.56 -9.99 3.88
N ASN A 80 -15.66 -10.55 2.68
CA ASN A 80 -16.87 -10.59 1.89
C ASN A 80 -17.13 -12.01 1.38
N SER A 81 -18.39 -12.37 1.21
CA SER A 81 -18.80 -13.67 0.69
C SER A 81 -18.62 -13.82 -0.82
N ASP A 82 -18.44 -12.72 -1.54
CA ASP A 82 -18.28 -12.68 -2.99
C ASP A 82 -16.86 -12.25 -3.37
N GLU A 83 -16.10 -13.18 -3.93
CA GLU A 83 -14.72 -12.92 -4.38
C GLU A 83 -14.65 -11.95 -5.57
N SER A 84 -15.74 -11.79 -6.35
CA SER A 84 -15.81 -10.87 -7.48
C SER A 84 -15.90 -9.39 -7.08
N ILE A 85 -16.07 -9.09 -5.79
CA ILE A 85 -16.20 -7.73 -5.27
C ILE A 85 -14.96 -6.86 -5.51
N ALA A 86 -13.77 -7.47 -5.57
CA ALA A 86 -12.50 -6.78 -5.77
C ALA A 86 -11.59 -7.54 -6.73
N HIS A 87 -10.96 -6.82 -7.66
CA HIS A 87 -10.03 -7.40 -8.63
C HIS A 87 -8.75 -6.57 -8.76
N VAL A 88 -7.74 -7.19 -9.38
CA VAL A 88 -6.54 -6.50 -9.89
C VAL A 88 -6.52 -6.53 -11.41
N LEU A 89 -5.97 -5.49 -12.04
CA LEU A 89 -5.60 -5.47 -13.45
C LEU A 89 -4.13 -5.07 -13.57
N ASN A 90 -3.27 -6.04 -13.88
CA ASN A 90 -1.83 -5.82 -14.03
C ASN A 90 -1.23 -6.80 -15.06
N SER A 91 0.07 -6.69 -15.29
CA SER A 91 0.78 -7.50 -16.29
C SER A 91 0.99 -8.97 -15.92
N SER A 92 0.67 -9.38 -14.70
CA SER A 92 0.82 -10.78 -14.27
C SER A 92 -0.39 -11.66 -14.60
N LEU A 93 -1.51 -11.06 -15.00
CA LEU A 93 -2.74 -11.78 -15.33
C LEU A 93 -2.66 -12.42 -16.72
N THR A 94 -3.23 -13.61 -16.84
CA THR A 94 -3.49 -14.27 -18.11
C THR A 94 -4.65 -13.60 -18.85
N LYS A 95 -4.78 -13.85 -20.15
CA LYS A 95 -5.90 -13.32 -20.95
C LYS A 95 -7.27 -13.74 -20.38
N ASN A 96 -7.41 -15.01 -19.97
CA ASN A 96 -8.65 -15.52 -19.40
C ASN A 96 -9.02 -14.79 -18.10
N GLN A 97 -8.05 -14.56 -17.21
CA GLN A 97 -8.28 -13.80 -15.99
C GLN A 97 -8.68 -12.34 -16.26
N ILE A 98 -8.09 -11.70 -17.27
CA ILE A 98 -8.47 -10.35 -17.68
C ILE A 98 -9.93 -10.32 -18.17
N GLU A 99 -10.36 -11.29 -18.98
CA GLU A 99 -11.74 -11.36 -19.46
C GLU A 99 -12.74 -11.68 -18.33
N GLU A 100 -12.38 -12.50 -17.38
CA GLU A 100 -13.16 -12.74 -16.15
C GLU A 100 -13.38 -11.44 -15.37
N VAL A 101 -12.30 -10.70 -15.10
CA VAL A 101 -12.38 -9.38 -14.41
C VAL A 101 -13.29 -8.42 -15.16
N LYS A 102 -13.16 -8.32 -16.50
CA LYS A 102 -14.01 -7.46 -17.31
C LYS A 102 -15.49 -7.89 -17.27
N SER A 103 -15.74 -9.20 -17.28
CA SER A 103 -17.09 -9.76 -17.17
C SER A 103 -17.74 -9.39 -15.83
N ASP A 104 -17.02 -9.56 -14.71
CA ASP A 104 -17.52 -9.24 -13.38
C ASP A 104 -17.80 -7.73 -13.22
N ILE A 105 -16.93 -6.87 -13.78
CA ILE A 105 -17.15 -5.42 -13.82
C ILE A 105 -18.41 -5.09 -14.63
N THR A 106 -18.56 -5.66 -15.82
CA THR A 106 -19.71 -5.41 -16.72
C THR A 106 -21.02 -5.87 -16.08
N ASN A 107 -20.99 -6.98 -15.35
CA ASN A 107 -22.14 -7.53 -14.65
C ASN A 107 -22.44 -6.82 -13.31
N GLY A 108 -21.68 -5.78 -12.94
CA GLY A 108 -21.91 -4.98 -11.73
C GLY A 108 -21.56 -5.69 -10.41
N LYS A 109 -20.85 -6.82 -10.46
CA LYS A 109 -20.42 -7.56 -9.26
C LYS A 109 -19.25 -6.89 -8.56
N THR A 110 -18.36 -6.25 -9.33
CA THR A 110 -17.13 -5.65 -8.82
C THR A 110 -17.38 -4.26 -8.29
N LYS A 111 -16.86 -3.97 -7.10
CA LYS A 111 -16.92 -2.65 -6.45
C LYS A 111 -15.59 -1.91 -6.49
N ILE A 112 -14.46 -2.63 -6.54
CA ILE A 112 -13.14 -2.01 -6.53
C ILE A 112 -12.17 -2.76 -7.45
N VAL A 113 -11.44 -2.01 -8.26
CA VAL A 113 -10.43 -2.54 -9.17
C VAL A 113 -9.10 -1.83 -8.94
N PHE A 114 -8.09 -2.58 -8.57
CA PHE A 114 -6.72 -2.09 -8.47
C PHE A 114 -6.03 -2.23 -9.83
N ILE A 115 -5.46 -1.14 -10.34
CA ILE A 115 -4.81 -1.11 -11.65
C ILE A 115 -3.37 -0.63 -11.51
N ALA A 116 -2.44 -1.40 -12.11
CA ALA A 116 -1.07 -0.94 -12.23
C ALA A 116 -1.00 0.23 -13.25
N PRO A 117 -0.20 1.28 -13.00
CA PRO A 117 -0.13 2.46 -13.86
C PRO A 117 0.23 2.11 -15.30
N GLU A 118 1.12 1.13 -15.52
CA GLU A 118 1.52 0.64 -16.85
C GLU A 118 0.37 -0.07 -17.57
N THR A 119 -0.56 -0.65 -16.83
CA THR A 119 -1.74 -1.30 -17.42
C THR A 119 -2.81 -0.27 -17.77
N LEU A 120 -2.93 0.80 -16.99
CA LEU A 120 -3.84 1.90 -17.28
C LEU A 120 -3.53 2.59 -18.62
N THR A 121 -2.25 2.68 -19.02
CA THR A 121 -1.84 3.33 -20.27
C THR A 121 -2.19 2.54 -21.55
N LYS A 122 -2.63 1.28 -21.41
CA LYS A 122 -2.99 0.44 -22.57
C LYS A 122 -4.32 0.90 -23.18
N LYS A 123 -4.34 1.06 -24.51
CA LYS A 123 -5.55 1.48 -25.24
C LYS A 123 -6.78 0.63 -24.95
N GLU A 124 -6.58 -0.70 -24.81
CA GLU A 124 -7.65 -1.65 -24.50
C GLU A 124 -8.26 -1.40 -23.11
N THR A 125 -7.42 -1.08 -22.13
CA THR A 125 -7.86 -0.75 -20.77
C THR A 125 -8.65 0.56 -20.76
N ILE A 126 -8.16 1.59 -21.43
CA ILE A 126 -8.84 2.89 -21.56
C ILE A 126 -10.21 2.69 -22.24
N ALA A 127 -10.27 1.99 -23.37
CA ALA A 127 -11.51 1.73 -24.09
C ALA A 127 -12.54 0.92 -23.28
N PHE A 128 -12.08 0.00 -22.43
CA PHE A 128 -12.94 -0.75 -21.53
C PHE A 128 -13.47 0.14 -20.40
N LEU A 129 -12.59 0.89 -19.73
CA LEU A 129 -12.98 1.77 -18.63
C LEU A 129 -13.92 2.91 -19.06
N SER A 130 -13.78 3.41 -20.28
CA SER A 130 -14.69 4.45 -20.82
C SER A 130 -16.14 3.98 -20.96
N LYS A 131 -16.38 2.67 -20.97
CA LYS A 131 -17.72 2.06 -21.02
C LYS A 131 -18.23 1.62 -19.65
N SER A 132 -17.38 1.70 -18.61
CA SER A 132 -17.71 1.23 -17.28
C SER A 132 -18.31 2.34 -16.42
N SER A 133 -19.22 1.99 -15.50
CA SER A 133 -19.74 2.93 -14.51
C SER A 133 -18.71 3.11 -13.40
N ILE A 134 -17.95 4.22 -13.44
CA ILE A 134 -16.90 4.50 -12.46
C ILE A 134 -17.43 5.46 -11.40
N SER A 135 -17.30 5.11 -10.11
CA SER A 135 -17.69 5.96 -8.98
C SER A 135 -16.66 7.07 -8.71
N PHE A 136 -15.41 6.70 -8.49
CA PHE A 136 -14.30 7.62 -8.26
C PHE A 136 -12.95 6.98 -8.61
N LEU A 137 -11.90 7.82 -8.60
CA LEU A 137 -10.52 7.44 -8.79
C LEU A 137 -9.74 7.63 -7.48
N ALA A 138 -9.12 6.57 -6.98
CA ALA A 138 -8.14 6.63 -5.90
C ALA A 138 -6.72 6.48 -6.46
N ILE A 139 -5.81 7.34 -6.03
CA ILE A 139 -4.40 7.29 -6.40
C ILE A 139 -3.61 7.02 -5.13
N ASP A 140 -3.25 5.78 -4.94
CA ASP A 140 -2.40 5.36 -3.82
C ASP A 140 -0.93 5.67 -4.12
N GLU A 141 -0.15 5.92 -3.07
CA GLU A 141 1.24 6.37 -3.16
C GLU A 141 1.40 7.56 -4.15
N ALA A 142 0.53 8.55 -4.04
CA ALA A 142 0.47 9.70 -4.94
C ALA A 142 1.78 10.49 -5.06
N HIS A 143 2.73 10.31 -4.11
CA HIS A 143 4.08 10.88 -4.22
C HIS A 143 4.85 10.40 -5.47
N CYS A 144 4.44 9.25 -6.06
CA CYS A 144 5.00 8.77 -7.32
C CYS A 144 4.77 9.71 -8.52
N ILE A 145 3.85 10.68 -8.41
CA ILE A 145 3.60 11.71 -9.44
C ILE A 145 4.78 12.69 -9.53
N SER A 146 5.44 12.96 -8.41
CA SER A 146 6.44 14.03 -8.30
C SER A 146 7.85 13.53 -8.60
N GLU A 147 8.59 14.26 -9.43
CA GLU A 147 10.03 14.03 -9.65
C GLU A 147 10.86 14.26 -8.38
N TRP A 148 10.33 15.01 -7.43
CA TRP A 148 10.94 15.25 -6.13
C TRP A 148 10.47 14.24 -5.08
N GLY A 149 9.61 13.29 -5.48
CA GLY A 149 9.21 12.15 -4.65
C GLY A 149 10.32 11.10 -4.62
N HIS A 150 10.32 10.27 -3.59
CA HIS A 150 11.34 9.22 -3.42
C HIS A 150 11.16 8.00 -4.35
N ASP A 151 10.02 7.88 -5.04
CA ASP A 151 9.71 6.79 -6.00
C ASP A 151 8.95 7.35 -7.20
N PHE A 152 9.61 8.24 -7.96
CA PHE A 152 8.99 8.84 -9.15
C PHE A 152 8.69 7.79 -10.22
N ARG A 153 7.47 7.84 -10.77
CA ARG A 153 7.02 6.97 -11.86
C ARG A 153 6.36 7.78 -12.98
N PRO A 154 6.95 7.80 -14.17
CA PRO A 154 6.43 8.62 -15.30
C PRO A 154 4.97 8.31 -15.65
N GLU A 155 4.52 7.06 -15.48
CA GLU A 155 3.15 6.62 -15.77
C GLU A 155 2.13 7.31 -14.86
N TYR A 156 2.51 7.65 -13.62
CA TYR A 156 1.63 8.36 -12.68
C TYR A 156 1.26 9.76 -13.17
N ARG A 157 2.15 10.43 -13.90
CA ARG A 157 1.86 11.75 -14.48
C ARG A 157 0.78 11.73 -15.57
N LYS A 158 0.60 10.58 -16.22
CA LYS A 158 -0.38 10.40 -17.28
C LYS A 158 -1.79 10.08 -16.77
N ILE A 159 -1.95 9.77 -15.48
CA ILE A 159 -3.21 9.30 -14.91
C ILE A 159 -4.32 10.32 -15.15
N ARG A 160 -4.09 11.61 -14.86
CA ARG A 160 -5.11 12.65 -15.05
C ARG A 160 -5.51 12.79 -16.52
N GLU A 161 -4.53 12.84 -17.41
CA GLU A 161 -4.72 12.96 -18.85
C GLU A 161 -5.55 11.78 -19.42
N ILE A 162 -5.31 10.57 -18.93
CA ILE A 162 -6.08 9.38 -19.28
C ILE A 162 -7.52 9.50 -18.77
N PHE A 163 -7.71 9.93 -17.52
CA PHE A 163 -9.05 10.09 -16.96
C PHE A 163 -9.80 11.28 -17.52
N ASP A 164 -9.14 12.31 -18.05
CA ASP A 164 -9.78 13.36 -18.84
C ASP A 164 -10.48 12.78 -20.11
N GLN A 165 -9.97 11.66 -20.64
CA GLN A 165 -10.58 10.96 -21.78
C GLN A 165 -11.69 9.98 -21.36
N ILE A 166 -11.54 9.35 -20.17
CA ILE A 166 -12.48 8.32 -19.69
C ILE A 166 -13.70 8.98 -19.01
N LYS A 167 -13.45 9.87 -18.05
CA LYS A 167 -14.45 10.56 -17.23
C LYS A 167 -13.87 11.86 -16.70
N PRO A 168 -14.01 12.99 -17.43
CA PRO A 168 -13.40 14.28 -17.06
C PRO A 168 -13.75 14.76 -15.65
N ASP A 169 -15.01 14.56 -15.23
CA ASP A 169 -15.54 15.03 -13.94
C ASP A 169 -15.38 14.01 -12.81
N ILE A 170 -14.43 13.06 -12.96
CA ILE A 170 -14.23 12.02 -11.96
C ILE A 170 -13.74 12.61 -10.64
N THR A 171 -14.39 12.23 -9.55
CA THR A 171 -13.90 12.56 -8.20
C THR A 171 -12.59 11.82 -7.91
N ILE A 172 -11.60 12.54 -7.40
CA ILE A 172 -10.26 11.99 -7.12
C ILE A 172 -9.97 12.06 -5.63
N ILE A 173 -9.49 10.96 -5.09
CA ILE A 173 -8.79 10.90 -3.80
C ILE A 173 -7.34 10.49 -4.03
N ALA A 174 -6.39 11.37 -3.72
CA ALA A 174 -4.96 11.10 -3.78
C ALA A 174 -4.44 10.86 -2.36
N LEU A 175 -3.70 9.77 -2.16
CA LEU A 175 -3.23 9.36 -0.84
C LEU A 175 -1.72 9.10 -0.86
N THR A 176 -1.05 9.56 0.20
CA THR A 176 0.38 9.24 0.41
C THR A 176 0.70 9.21 1.89
N ALA A 177 1.79 8.51 2.25
CA ALA A 177 2.32 8.56 3.61
C ALA A 177 3.20 9.79 3.82
N THR A 178 3.88 10.25 2.78
CA THR A 178 4.92 11.30 2.86
C THR A 178 4.82 12.22 1.65
N ALA A 179 4.79 13.52 1.90
CA ALA A 179 4.92 14.53 0.85
C ALA A 179 5.45 15.83 1.45
N THR A 180 6.57 16.33 0.95
CA THR A 180 7.04 17.69 1.25
C THR A 180 6.08 18.72 0.63
N PRO A 181 6.07 19.99 1.06
CA PRO A 181 5.22 21.02 0.44
C PRO A 181 5.34 21.06 -1.08
N LYS A 182 6.55 20.99 -1.61
CA LYS A 182 6.81 20.97 -3.06
C LYS A 182 6.15 19.77 -3.76
N VAL A 183 6.24 18.58 -3.16
CA VAL A 183 5.59 17.36 -3.66
C VAL A 183 4.07 17.49 -3.61
N GLN A 184 3.53 18.11 -2.54
CA GLN A 184 2.08 18.36 -2.41
C GLN A 184 1.58 19.23 -3.55
N ASP A 185 2.25 20.35 -3.83
CA ASP A 185 1.88 21.28 -4.90
C ASP A 185 1.91 20.60 -6.28
N GLU A 186 2.92 19.78 -6.56
CA GLU A 186 2.99 19.01 -7.81
C GLU A 186 1.86 17.99 -7.95
N ILE A 187 1.51 17.27 -6.88
CA ILE A 187 0.41 16.31 -6.91
C ILE A 187 -0.91 17.02 -7.21
N ILE A 188 -1.21 18.10 -6.48
CA ILE A 188 -2.44 18.87 -6.64
C ILE A 188 -2.56 19.40 -8.06
N LYS A 189 -1.49 20.02 -8.57
CA LYS A 189 -1.44 20.59 -9.93
C LYS A 189 -1.56 19.53 -11.02
N ASN A 190 -0.83 18.42 -10.90
CA ASN A 190 -0.84 17.36 -11.90
C ASN A 190 -2.22 16.69 -11.99
N LEU A 191 -2.87 16.45 -10.85
CA LEU A 191 -4.19 15.84 -10.78
C LEU A 191 -5.34 16.83 -11.01
N LYS A 192 -5.07 18.13 -11.11
CA LYS A 192 -6.08 19.20 -11.26
C LYS A 192 -7.14 19.15 -10.15
N ILE A 193 -6.69 18.98 -8.91
CA ILE A 193 -7.55 18.93 -7.72
C ILE A 193 -7.36 20.15 -6.81
N ASP A 194 -7.14 21.32 -7.40
CA ASP A 194 -6.88 22.58 -6.69
C ASP A 194 -8.04 22.98 -5.76
N ASN A 195 -9.26 22.58 -6.11
CA ASN A 195 -10.47 22.77 -5.29
C ASN A 195 -10.67 21.64 -4.26
N GLY A 196 -9.77 20.66 -4.22
CA GLY A 196 -9.85 19.51 -3.33
C GLY A 196 -9.48 19.86 -1.88
N LYS A 197 -10.07 19.15 -0.94
CA LYS A 197 -9.75 19.31 0.48
C LYS A 197 -8.49 18.54 0.84
N VAL A 198 -7.53 19.23 1.48
CA VAL A 198 -6.30 18.61 1.99
C VAL A 198 -6.52 18.13 3.43
N TYR A 199 -6.27 16.84 3.66
CA TYR A 199 -6.31 16.22 4.97
C TYR A 199 -4.91 15.77 5.35
N LYS A 200 -4.39 16.33 6.43
CA LYS A 200 -3.03 16.04 6.91
C LYS A 200 -3.06 15.67 8.39
N SER A 201 -2.53 14.50 8.71
CA SER A 201 -2.30 14.08 10.10
C SER A 201 -0.86 14.32 10.51
N SER A 202 -0.63 14.35 11.81
CA SER A 202 0.73 14.38 12.35
C SER A 202 1.50 13.12 11.94
N PHE A 203 2.78 13.29 11.61
CA PHE A 203 3.71 12.19 11.39
C PHE A 203 4.23 11.59 12.70
N ASN A 204 3.98 12.27 13.83
CA ASN A 204 4.36 11.76 15.14
C ASN A 204 3.61 10.46 15.43
N ARG A 205 4.36 9.44 15.77
CA ARG A 205 3.85 8.11 16.12
C ARG A 205 4.21 7.83 17.58
N PRO A 206 3.37 8.23 18.54
CA PRO A 206 3.70 8.15 19.97
C PRO A 206 3.93 6.70 20.47
N ASN A 207 3.53 5.72 19.67
CA ASN A 207 3.76 4.30 19.93
C ASN A 207 5.13 3.79 19.46
N LEU A 208 5.94 4.63 18.78
CA LEU A 208 7.28 4.28 18.32
C LEU A 208 8.32 4.99 19.18
N TYR A 209 9.25 4.23 19.69
CA TYR A 209 10.45 4.73 20.33
C TYR A 209 11.59 4.76 19.31
N TYR A 210 12.26 5.90 19.21
CA TYR A 210 13.42 6.08 18.31
C TYR A 210 14.69 6.19 19.16
N GLU A 211 15.70 5.41 18.83
CA GLU A 211 17.00 5.43 19.49
C GLU A 211 18.11 5.50 18.44
N ILE A 212 19.11 6.33 18.69
CA ILE A 212 20.30 6.43 17.85
C ILE A 212 21.50 6.03 18.71
N ARG A 213 22.26 5.04 18.24
CA ARG A 213 23.49 4.55 18.87
C ARG A 213 24.68 4.76 17.93
N SER A 214 25.81 5.22 18.49
CA SER A 214 27.06 5.29 17.73
C SER A 214 27.57 3.89 17.39
N LYS A 215 28.02 3.70 16.16
CA LYS A 215 28.69 2.45 15.76
C LYS A 215 30.08 2.35 16.38
N SER A 216 30.41 1.19 16.92
CA SER A 216 31.71 0.85 17.51
C SER A 216 32.13 -0.55 17.05
N ASN A 217 33.29 -1.01 17.44
CA ASN A 217 33.75 -2.37 17.22
C ASN A 217 32.85 -3.42 17.90
N GLU A 218 32.05 -3.01 18.87
CA GLU A 218 31.13 -3.88 19.62
C GLU A 218 29.70 -3.84 19.07
N THR A 219 29.44 -3.13 17.98
CA THR A 219 28.09 -2.97 17.41
C THR A 219 27.35 -4.29 17.20
N ASN A 220 28.05 -5.32 16.72
CA ASN A 220 27.45 -6.64 16.53
C ASN A 220 27.08 -7.32 17.87
N LEU A 221 27.89 -7.16 18.90
CA LEU A 221 27.59 -7.67 20.24
C LEU A 221 26.37 -6.96 20.85
N ASP A 222 26.29 -5.65 20.70
CA ASP A 222 25.16 -4.86 21.18
C ASP A 222 23.87 -5.21 20.44
N LEU A 223 23.96 -5.47 19.14
CA LEU A 223 22.85 -5.94 18.33
C LEU A 223 22.32 -7.29 18.83
N ILE A 224 23.23 -8.26 19.05
CA ILE A 224 22.88 -9.58 19.58
C ILE A 224 22.25 -9.47 20.98
N LYS A 225 22.81 -8.64 21.87
CA LYS A 225 22.25 -8.37 23.21
C LYS A 225 20.85 -7.77 23.11
N PHE A 226 20.66 -6.79 22.23
CA PHE A 226 19.37 -6.16 22.01
C PHE A 226 18.31 -7.16 21.52
N ILE A 227 18.63 -7.98 20.52
CA ILE A 227 17.69 -8.99 20.01
C ILE A 227 17.37 -10.02 21.10
N ASN A 228 18.38 -10.48 21.86
CA ASN A 228 18.17 -11.42 22.96
C ASN A 228 17.31 -10.83 24.10
N SER A 229 17.37 -9.52 24.34
CA SER A 229 16.47 -8.86 25.29
C SER A 229 15.05 -8.70 24.77
N ASN A 230 14.86 -8.90 23.45
CA ASN A 230 13.57 -8.86 22.75
C ASN A 230 13.15 -10.23 22.21
N LYS A 231 13.49 -11.33 22.91
CA LYS A 231 13.09 -12.69 22.53
C LYS A 231 11.58 -12.79 22.25
N ASN A 232 11.23 -13.63 21.28
CA ASN A 232 9.85 -13.86 20.83
C ASN A 232 9.18 -12.61 20.25
N LYS A 233 9.97 -11.65 19.77
CA LYS A 233 9.48 -10.47 19.05
C LYS A 233 10.08 -10.48 17.64
N SER A 234 9.22 -10.29 16.64
CA SER A 234 9.66 -10.18 15.26
C SER A 234 10.34 -8.85 14.99
N GLY A 235 11.46 -8.89 14.27
CA GLY A 235 12.24 -7.71 13.92
C GLY A 235 12.76 -7.69 12.49
N ILE A 236 13.10 -6.49 12.00
CA ILE A 236 13.71 -6.28 10.69
C ILE A 236 15.01 -5.52 10.88
N ILE A 237 16.08 -5.97 10.22
CA ILE A 237 17.37 -5.29 10.20
C ILE A 237 17.71 -4.91 8.77
N TYR A 238 17.85 -3.62 8.50
CA TYR A 238 18.22 -3.13 7.18
C TYR A 238 19.73 -2.94 7.05
N CYS A 239 20.28 -3.45 5.97
CA CYS A 239 21.69 -3.29 5.60
C CYS A 239 21.81 -2.60 4.24
N LEU A 240 22.91 -1.87 4.03
CA LEU A 240 23.19 -1.16 2.79
C LEU A 240 23.55 -2.07 1.63
N SER A 241 24.19 -3.22 1.89
CA SER A 241 24.67 -4.13 0.86
C SER A 241 24.17 -5.56 1.04
N ARG A 242 24.09 -6.31 -0.08
CA ARG A 242 23.71 -7.72 -0.10
C ARG A 242 24.67 -8.56 0.76
N LYS A 243 25.98 -8.28 0.66
CA LYS A 243 27.02 -8.95 1.43
C LYS A 243 26.79 -8.79 2.94
N GLN A 244 26.53 -7.56 3.41
CA GLN A 244 26.20 -7.32 4.82
C GLN A 244 24.96 -8.06 5.29
N VAL A 245 23.94 -8.19 4.42
CA VAL A 245 22.73 -8.96 4.74
C VAL A 245 23.05 -10.42 5.01
N GLU A 246 23.85 -11.03 4.15
CA GLU A 246 24.24 -12.45 4.28
C GLU A 246 25.13 -12.66 5.51
N GLU A 247 26.20 -11.88 5.66
CA GLU A 247 27.13 -11.95 6.79
C GLU A 247 26.43 -11.75 8.15
N LEU A 248 25.54 -10.76 8.25
CA LEU A 248 24.83 -10.49 9.48
C LEU A 248 23.79 -11.58 9.80
N SER A 249 23.08 -12.08 8.79
CA SER A 249 22.15 -13.19 8.99
C SER A 249 22.88 -14.45 9.47
N GLU A 250 24.04 -14.77 8.91
CA GLU A 250 24.87 -15.89 9.36
C GLU A 250 25.34 -15.69 10.81
N LEU A 251 25.85 -14.51 11.15
CA LEU A 251 26.26 -14.15 12.50
C LEU A 251 25.14 -14.34 13.54
N LEU A 252 23.93 -13.91 13.20
CA LEU A 252 22.76 -14.07 14.08
C LEU A 252 22.41 -15.54 14.28
N ASN A 253 22.44 -16.36 13.22
CA ASN A 253 22.17 -17.79 13.29
C ASN A 253 23.23 -18.53 14.13
N ILE A 254 24.50 -18.18 14.00
CA ILE A 254 25.58 -18.72 14.86
C ILE A 254 25.28 -18.42 16.34
N ASN A 255 24.69 -17.24 16.63
CA ASN A 255 24.30 -16.84 17.99
C ASN A 255 22.89 -17.33 18.39
N ARG A 256 22.34 -18.34 17.69
CA ARG A 256 21.04 -18.98 17.98
C ARG A 256 19.82 -18.03 17.84
N ILE A 257 19.96 -16.97 17.07
CA ILE A 257 18.86 -16.10 16.66
C ILE A 257 18.40 -16.54 15.28
N LYS A 258 17.17 -17.03 15.16
CA LYS A 258 16.61 -17.48 13.88
C LYS A 258 16.45 -16.31 12.93
N SER A 259 17.36 -16.15 11.98
CA SER A 259 17.32 -15.07 10.99
C SER A 259 17.37 -15.59 9.57
N LEU A 260 16.79 -14.83 8.64
CA LEU A 260 16.80 -15.12 7.22
C LEU A 260 17.22 -13.87 6.42
N PRO A 261 18.05 -14.04 5.37
CA PRO A 261 18.44 -12.95 4.49
C PRO A 261 17.36 -12.64 3.46
N TYR A 262 17.25 -11.35 3.07
CA TYR A 262 16.35 -10.92 2.00
C TYR A 262 16.96 -9.75 1.20
N HIS A 263 17.26 -9.99 -0.08
CA HIS A 263 17.73 -8.95 -1.01
C HIS A 263 17.47 -9.36 -2.46
N ALA A 264 17.51 -8.40 -3.38
CA ALA A 264 17.20 -8.61 -4.80
C ALA A 264 18.14 -9.59 -5.53
N GLY A 265 19.33 -9.89 -4.97
CA GLY A 265 20.26 -10.87 -5.53
C GLY A 265 19.92 -12.32 -5.26
N LEU A 266 19.01 -12.60 -4.32
CA LEU A 266 18.52 -13.95 -4.07
C LEU A 266 17.57 -14.41 -5.18
N ASP A 267 17.53 -15.73 -5.44
CA ASP A 267 16.52 -16.33 -6.30
C ASP A 267 15.10 -15.98 -5.82
N LYS A 268 14.18 -15.78 -6.76
CA LYS A 268 12.80 -15.41 -6.45
C LYS A 268 12.13 -16.41 -5.50
N LYS A 269 12.33 -17.72 -5.73
CA LYS A 269 11.75 -18.76 -4.87
C LYS A 269 12.27 -18.70 -3.43
N ILE A 270 13.56 -18.35 -3.27
CA ILE A 270 14.18 -18.20 -1.94
C ILE A 270 13.61 -16.96 -1.26
N ARG A 271 13.47 -15.84 -1.96
CA ARG A 271 12.87 -14.61 -1.41
C ARG A 271 11.45 -14.86 -0.93
N ASP A 272 10.61 -15.45 -1.79
CA ASP A 272 9.21 -15.74 -1.48
C ASP A 272 9.13 -16.67 -0.25
N LYS A 273 9.96 -17.71 -0.20
CA LYS A 273 10.04 -18.64 0.94
C LYS A 273 10.49 -17.95 2.24
N ASN A 274 11.51 -17.09 2.18
CA ASN A 274 12.02 -16.38 3.36
C ASN A 274 10.99 -15.38 3.88
N GLN A 275 10.29 -14.70 2.99
CA GLN A 275 9.18 -13.81 3.34
C GLN A 275 8.03 -14.58 4.00
N ASP A 276 7.60 -15.70 3.41
CA ASP A 276 6.54 -16.54 3.97
C ASP A 276 6.89 -17.05 5.37
N LYS A 277 8.13 -17.48 5.57
CA LYS A 277 8.61 -17.93 6.89
C LYS A 277 8.57 -16.82 7.93
N PHE A 278 8.95 -15.59 7.55
CA PHE A 278 8.86 -14.45 8.46
C PHE A 278 7.41 -14.10 8.81
N LEU A 279 6.52 -14.12 7.82
CA LEU A 279 5.08 -13.87 8.03
C LEU A 279 4.42 -14.92 8.94
N LYS A 280 4.91 -16.18 8.90
CA LYS A 280 4.40 -17.31 9.69
C LYS A 280 5.12 -17.50 11.04
N ASP A 281 5.93 -16.57 11.48
CA ASP A 281 6.71 -16.65 12.73
C ASP A 281 7.70 -17.84 12.79
N GLU A 282 8.14 -18.35 11.62
CA GLU A 282 9.16 -19.41 11.55
C GLU A 282 10.59 -18.87 11.70
N CYS A 283 10.79 -17.55 11.65
CA CYS A 283 12.02 -16.87 12.02
C CYS A 283 11.72 -15.59 12.82
N ASP A 284 12.69 -15.22 13.67
CA ASP A 284 12.54 -14.08 14.58
C ASP A 284 12.89 -12.75 13.87
N VAL A 285 13.91 -12.79 13.01
CA VAL A 285 14.48 -11.59 12.38
C VAL A 285 14.68 -11.81 10.89
N ILE A 286 14.28 -10.82 10.09
CA ILE A 286 14.69 -10.73 8.71
C ILE A 286 15.80 -9.69 8.57
N VAL A 287 16.92 -10.06 7.96
CA VAL A 287 18.01 -9.15 7.60
C VAL A 287 17.90 -8.82 6.14
N ALA A 288 17.75 -7.55 5.78
CA ALA A 288 17.35 -7.20 4.43
C ALA A 288 18.04 -5.94 3.90
N THR A 289 18.05 -5.79 2.58
CA THR A 289 18.18 -4.49 1.93
C THR A 289 16.82 -3.81 1.85
N ILE A 290 16.77 -2.55 1.37
CA ILE A 290 15.52 -1.80 1.12
C ILE A 290 14.53 -2.52 0.19
N ALA A 291 14.95 -3.62 -0.46
CA ALA A 291 14.06 -4.47 -1.26
C ALA A 291 12.98 -5.20 -0.43
N PHE A 292 13.18 -5.28 0.89
CA PHE A 292 12.19 -5.82 1.83
C PHE A 292 11.47 -4.66 2.52
N GLY A 293 10.19 -4.52 2.38
CA GLY A 293 9.45 -3.46 3.07
C GLY A 293 8.17 -3.04 2.36
N MET A 294 8.23 -2.72 1.08
CA MET A 294 7.02 -2.33 0.33
C MET A 294 6.11 -3.55 0.11
N GLY A 295 4.90 -3.50 0.67
CA GLY A 295 3.90 -4.57 0.53
C GLY A 295 3.99 -5.70 1.56
N ILE A 296 4.81 -5.56 2.60
CA ILE A 296 4.86 -6.51 3.71
C ILE A 296 3.89 -6.06 4.80
N ASP A 297 2.87 -6.87 5.03
CA ASP A 297 1.90 -6.65 6.09
C ASP A 297 2.09 -7.70 7.19
N LYS A 298 2.96 -7.39 8.15
CA LYS A 298 3.16 -8.17 9.37
C LYS A 298 2.88 -7.27 10.58
N PRO A 299 1.77 -7.48 11.28
CA PRO A 299 1.28 -6.56 12.31
C PRO A 299 2.09 -6.56 13.60
N ASP A 300 2.94 -7.55 13.79
CA ASP A 300 3.66 -7.79 15.03
C ASP A 300 5.17 -7.54 14.96
N VAL A 301 5.66 -6.83 13.96
CA VAL A 301 7.04 -6.33 13.96
C VAL A 301 7.22 -5.35 15.13
N ARG A 302 8.16 -5.65 16.03
CA ARG A 302 8.37 -4.90 17.27
C ARG A 302 9.60 -4.02 17.26
N PHE A 303 10.57 -4.30 16.40
CA PHE A 303 11.75 -3.46 16.22
C PHE A 303 12.24 -3.45 14.78
N VAL A 304 12.80 -2.31 14.41
CA VAL A 304 13.49 -2.11 13.11
C VAL A 304 14.83 -1.48 13.40
N ILE A 305 15.89 -2.01 12.82
CA ILE A 305 17.27 -1.55 12.99
C ILE A 305 17.85 -1.19 11.64
N HIS A 306 18.59 -0.07 11.58
CA HIS A 306 19.23 0.42 10.35
C HIS A 306 20.76 0.52 10.51
#